data_984d27ed808bb20c9b542c2377b8f60e
#
_entry.id   984d27ed808bb20c9b542c2377b8f60e
#
_cell.length_a   1.000
_cell.length_b   1.000
_cell.length_c   1.000
_cell.angle_alpha   90.00
_cell.angle_beta   90.00
_cell.angle_gamma   90.00
#
_symmetry.space_group_name_H-M   'P 1'
#
loop_
_entity.id
_entity.type
_entity.pdbx_description
1 polymer ?
#
loop_
_entity_poly.entity_id
_entity_poly.type
_entity_poly.pdbx_seq_one_letter_code
_entity_poly.pdbx_strand_id
1 'polypeptide(L)'
;MSETQVPVVISGAGPNGLMVACELALAGVRPVVLERLPAPSDEPKANGMVGQVVRQLDMRGLYQRFTGSDDPPQPAYQWIFSGMSVPLFGVPDNPMYALMMAQPRLVRLLDERARELGVETRWGHELTGVQTRSDGAAVDVSGPDGTYTLETTYLVGADGGRSTVRKLAGIDFPGHTSNTIARIAHVRVPDEMRGPNGGIDVPGVGPLPFGHNRLDNGGFIYAEFERERSMVGTIEFDEPGDDLEPMTLDELRDSARRVLGVDLPVEPPLGPGPHALRRIAGQNTRQADRYRAGNIFLVGDSAHVHSAMGGPGLNLGMQDAVNLGWKLAATVNGWAPAGLLDTYPSERYSVGERVMMHSMSQTALFGPGPEIAALRKLFNELLQQPSVAEHMAHLLAGSDVRYDVGSDHPLAGRLVPDVTLDDGRRVAEMLHGGRPVLLDLSGGHVGDAARGWADRVDMVAGATADLEVCGMLIRPDGYVAWAADSFEADDENRLHVALQRWFGVSRAERGAARRDGGLSSAQVAERTA
;
A
#
# COMPACT_ATOMS: atom_id res chain seq x y z
N MET A 1 19.36 -14.18 -31.51
CA MET A 1 19.03 -14.63 -30.14
C MET A 1 17.53 -14.47 -30.04
N SER A 2 16.76 -15.52 -29.72
CA SER A 2 15.32 -15.40 -29.60
C SER A 2 15.04 -14.44 -28.44
N GLU A 3 14.35 -13.33 -28.72
CA GLU A 3 13.83 -12.40 -27.72
C GLU A 3 12.93 -13.20 -26.77
N THR A 4 13.33 -13.28 -25.50
CA THR A 4 12.56 -14.01 -24.50
C THR A 4 11.37 -13.11 -24.13
N GLN A 5 10.19 -13.46 -24.60
CA GLN A 5 8.97 -12.76 -24.23
C GLN A 5 8.69 -13.00 -22.74
N VAL A 6 8.65 -11.94 -21.95
CA VAL A 6 8.35 -11.96 -20.52
C VAL A 6 6.88 -11.58 -20.32
N PRO A 7 6.07 -12.34 -19.58
CA PRO A 7 4.65 -12.01 -19.43
C PRO A 7 4.44 -10.65 -18.75
N VAL A 8 5.27 -10.30 -17.77
CA VAL A 8 5.19 -9.05 -17.03
C VAL A 8 6.59 -8.53 -16.72
N VAL A 9 6.87 -7.28 -17.07
CA VAL A 9 8.04 -6.52 -16.60
C VAL A 9 7.58 -5.51 -15.55
N ILE A 10 8.31 -5.43 -14.44
CA ILE A 10 8.09 -4.47 -13.36
C ILE A 10 9.30 -3.55 -13.29
N SER A 11 9.10 -2.25 -13.41
CA SER A 11 10.15 -1.23 -13.24
C SER A 11 10.14 -0.71 -11.80
N GLY A 12 11.20 -1.02 -11.05
CA GLY A 12 11.40 -0.66 -9.65
C GLY A 12 11.26 -1.83 -8.67
N ALA A 13 12.33 -2.14 -7.94
CA ALA A 13 12.37 -3.13 -6.85
C ALA A 13 12.20 -2.48 -5.46
N GLY A 14 11.42 -1.40 -5.39
CA GLY A 14 10.90 -0.88 -4.12
C GLY A 14 9.81 -1.80 -3.53
N PRO A 15 9.27 -1.48 -2.33
CA PRO A 15 8.28 -2.32 -1.66
C PRO A 15 7.10 -2.68 -2.56
N ASN A 16 6.58 -1.70 -3.31
CA ASN A 16 5.40 -1.88 -4.15
C ASN A 16 5.68 -2.80 -5.35
N GLY A 17 6.82 -2.62 -6.03
CA GLY A 17 7.19 -3.47 -7.17
C GLY A 17 7.47 -4.91 -6.75
N LEU A 18 8.18 -5.11 -5.63
CA LEU A 18 8.42 -6.44 -5.07
C LEU A 18 7.12 -7.10 -4.58
N MET A 19 6.16 -6.33 -4.02
CA MET A 19 4.86 -6.88 -3.65
C MET A 19 4.06 -7.31 -4.87
N VAL A 20 4.01 -6.51 -5.96
CA VAL A 20 3.40 -6.95 -7.24
C VAL A 20 4.05 -8.24 -7.73
N ALA A 21 5.38 -8.32 -7.67
CA ALA A 21 6.12 -9.49 -8.11
C ALA A 21 5.77 -10.74 -7.27
N CYS A 22 5.64 -10.60 -5.95
CA CYS A 22 5.21 -11.68 -5.06
C CYS A 22 3.78 -12.13 -5.37
N GLU A 23 2.84 -11.21 -5.55
CA GLU A 23 1.44 -11.52 -5.89
C GLU A 23 1.33 -12.29 -7.23
N LEU A 24 2.07 -11.84 -8.25
CA LEU A 24 2.13 -12.54 -9.54
C LEU A 24 2.71 -13.95 -9.39
N ALA A 25 3.80 -14.08 -8.64
CA ALA A 25 4.50 -15.35 -8.46
C ALA A 25 3.68 -16.36 -7.63
N LEU A 26 2.91 -15.92 -6.63
CA LEU A 26 1.95 -16.75 -5.90
C LEU A 26 0.92 -17.39 -6.84
N ALA A 27 0.49 -16.65 -7.87
CA ALA A 27 -0.43 -17.16 -8.88
C ALA A 27 0.28 -17.88 -10.06
N GLY A 28 1.56 -18.20 -9.93
CA GLY A 28 2.34 -18.96 -10.92
C GLY A 28 2.86 -18.13 -12.12
N VAL A 29 2.68 -16.82 -12.13
CA VAL A 29 3.26 -15.92 -13.16
C VAL A 29 4.68 -15.52 -12.74
N ARG A 30 5.64 -15.58 -13.66
CA ARG A 30 7.04 -15.19 -13.40
C ARG A 30 7.36 -13.85 -14.05
N PRO A 31 7.29 -12.73 -13.29
CA PRO A 31 7.72 -11.43 -13.79
C PRO A 31 9.25 -11.30 -13.79
N VAL A 32 9.74 -10.32 -14.56
CA VAL A 32 11.09 -9.77 -14.39
C VAL A 32 10.99 -8.40 -13.73
N VAL A 33 11.71 -8.21 -12.64
CA VAL A 33 11.81 -6.91 -11.94
C VAL A 33 13.11 -6.23 -12.33
N LEU A 34 13.03 -4.98 -12.79
CA LEU A 34 14.18 -4.15 -13.15
C LEU A 34 14.38 -3.10 -12.04
N GLU A 35 15.59 -2.99 -11.52
CA GLU A 35 15.95 -1.98 -10.54
C GLU A 35 17.28 -1.31 -10.93
N ARG A 36 17.27 0.03 -11.02
CA ARG A 36 18.45 0.82 -11.42
C ARG A 36 19.58 0.82 -10.39
N LEU A 37 19.25 0.63 -9.11
CA LEU A 37 20.26 0.51 -8.05
C LEU A 37 20.95 -0.86 -8.15
N PRO A 38 22.25 -0.95 -7.85
CA PRO A 38 22.99 -2.21 -7.92
C PRO A 38 22.63 -3.20 -6.80
N ALA A 39 21.93 -2.76 -5.76
CA ALA A 39 21.49 -3.55 -4.61
C ALA A 39 20.35 -2.83 -3.87
N PRO A 40 19.65 -3.50 -2.93
CA PRO A 40 18.69 -2.85 -2.04
C PRO A 40 19.29 -1.64 -1.32
N SER A 41 18.57 -0.52 -1.33
CA SER A 41 19.01 0.72 -0.70
C SER A 41 18.88 0.64 0.82
N ASP A 42 19.89 1.13 1.53
CA ASP A 42 19.83 1.32 2.99
C ASP A 42 19.27 2.70 3.40
N GLU A 43 18.89 3.53 2.45
CA GLU A 43 18.30 4.84 2.71
C GLU A 43 16.97 4.72 3.46
N PRO A 44 16.87 5.26 4.68
CA PRO A 44 15.65 5.24 5.48
C PRO A 44 14.62 6.22 4.89
N LYS A 45 13.47 5.70 4.42
CA LYS A 45 12.38 6.51 3.86
C LYS A 45 11.12 6.41 4.72
N ALA A 46 10.54 5.23 4.85
CA ALA A 46 9.41 4.96 5.72
C ALA A 46 9.83 4.08 6.89
N ASN A 47 9.12 4.19 8.02
CA ASN A 47 9.44 3.50 9.26
C ASN A 47 8.32 2.59 9.77
N GLY A 48 7.28 2.36 8.96
CA GLY A 48 6.19 1.49 9.35
C GLY A 48 5.03 1.48 8.37
N MET A 49 4.14 0.56 8.61
CA MET A 49 2.89 0.35 7.90
C MET A 49 1.73 0.38 8.89
N VAL A 50 0.57 0.88 8.46
CA VAL A 50 -0.60 1.01 9.33
C VAL A 50 -1.90 0.69 8.60
N GLY A 51 -2.89 0.25 9.35
CA GLY A 51 -4.24 -0.02 8.86
C GLY A 51 -4.34 -1.30 8.04
N GLN A 52 -5.15 -1.27 7.00
CA GLN A 52 -5.54 -2.46 6.23
C GLN A 52 -4.36 -3.16 5.53
N VAL A 53 -3.28 -2.45 5.21
CA VAL A 53 -2.09 -3.09 4.63
C VAL A 53 -1.47 -4.11 5.58
N VAL A 54 -1.51 -3.87 6.89
CA VAL A 54 -0.99 -4.82 7.90
C VAL A 54 -1.81 -6.11 7.88
N ARG A 55 -3.13 -6.00 7.72
CA ARG A 55 -4.02 -7.14 7.53
C ARG A 55 -3.76 -7.89 6.23
N GLN A 56 -3.49 -7.16 5.13
CA GLN A 56 -3.11 -7.81 3.86
C GLN A 56 -1.77 -8.54 3.94
N LEU A 57 -0.81 -8.02 4.71
CA LEU A 57 0.43 -8.76 5.01
C LEU A 57 0.17 -10.03 5.82
N ASP A 58 -0.73 -9.98 6.79
CA ASP A 58 -1.17 -11.16 7.54
C ASP A 58 -1.83 -12.20 6.62
N MET A 59 -2.70 -11.77 5.70
CA MET A 59 -3.31 -12.60 4.66
C MET A 59 -2.31 -13.19 3.65
N ARG A 60 -1.02 -12.87 3.75
CA ARG A 60 0.06 -13.46 2.94
C ARG A 60 1.10 -14.21 3.78
N GLY A 61 0.86 -14.36 5.09
CA GLY A 61 1.82 -14.91 6.03
C GLY A 61 3.09 -14.05 6.16
N LEU A 62 3.05 -12.82 5.68
CA LEU A 62 4.18 -11.90 5.70
C LEU A 62 4.28 -11.16 7.04
N TYR A 63 3.18 -10.98 7.77
CA TYR A 63 3.21 -10.34 9.07
C TYR A 63 4.07 -11.15 10.06
N GLN A 64 3.80 -12.44 10.19
CA GLN A 64 4.56 -13.36 11.05
C GLN A 64 6.03 -13.46 10.61
N ARG A 65 6.27 -13.56 9.31
CA ARG A 65 7.62 -13.57 8.75
C ARG A 65 8.40 -12.28 9.09
N PHE A 66 7.74 -11.13 9.06
CA PHE A 66 8.40 -9.84 9.28
C PHE A 66 8.62 -9.53 10.75
N THR A 67 7.71 -9.94 11.61
CA THR A 67 7.80 -9.76 13.07
C THR A 67 8.63 -10.83 13.75
N GLY A 68 8.63 -12.05 13.23
CA GLY A 68 9.18 -13.24 13.89
C GLY A 68 8.29 -13.74 15.03
N SER A 69 7.03 -13.30 15.11
CA SER A 69 6.02 -13.75 16.07
C SER A 69 4.89 -14.48 15.35
N ASP A 70 4.36 -15.52 15.95
CA ASP A 70 3.17 -16.24 15.46
C ASP A 70 1.87 -15.52 15.83
N ASP A 71 1.93 -14.50 16.67
CA ASP A 71 0.75 -13.73 17.08
C ASP A 71 0.15 -12.94 15.89
N PRO A 72 -1.19 -12.83 15.81
CA PRO A 72 -1.83 -12.00 14.81
C PRO A 72 -1.59 -10.51 15.08
N PRO A 73 -1.77 -9.65 14.05
CA PRO A 73 -1.69 -8.20 14.23
C PRO A 73 -2.64 -7.71 15.34
N GLN A 74 -2.16 -6.78 16.15
CA GLN A 74 -2.97 -6.14 17.20
C GLN A 74 -3.24 -4.69 16.85
N PRO A 75 -4.45 -4.15 17.11
CA PRO A 75 -4.77 -2.76 16.87
C PRO A 75 -4.06 -1.84 17.84
N ALA A 76 -3.64 -0.67 17.36
CA ALA A 76 -3.10 0.40 18.19
C ALA A 76 -4.22 1.13 18.94
N TYR A 77 -4.00 1.47 20.20
CA TYR A 77 -4.99 2.16 21.03
C TYR A 77 -4.91 3.70 20.95
N GLN A 78 -3.96 4.21 20.21
CA GLN A 78 -3.74 5.64 19.99
C GLN A 78 -3.04 5.87 18.67
N TRP A 79 -3.41 6.93 17.98
CA TRP A 79 -2.72 7.40 16.79
C TRP A 79 -2.57 8.93 16.83
N ILE A 80 -1.97 9.49 15.78
CA ILE A 80 -1.78 10.93 15.64
C ILE A 80 -2.30 11.42 14.29
N PHE A 81 -2.94 12.58 14.28
CA PHE A 81 -3.34 13.30 13.09
C PHE A 81 -2.79 14.73 13.14
N SER A 82 -1.87 15.08 12.27
CA SER A 82 -1.20 16.40 12.29
C SER A 82 -0.60 16.79 13.65
N GLY A 83 -0.01 15.83 14.38
CA GLY A 83 0.53 16.04 15.73
C GLY A 83 -0.52 16.13 16.84
N MET A 84 -1.81 15.94 16.56
CA MET A 84 -2.88 15.84 17.55
C MET A 84 -3.20 14.37 17.84
N SER A 85 -3.48 14.05 19.11
CA SER A 85 -3.83 12.69 19.53
C SER A 85 -5.21 12.29 19.03
N VAL A 86 -5.31 11.11 18.43
CA VAL A 86 -6.56 10.41 18.09
C VAL A 86 -6.71 9.24 19.07
N PRO A 87 -7.60 9.32 20.06
CA PRO A 87 -7.83 8.24 21.01
C PRO A 87 -8.59 7.11 20.31
N LEU A 88 -8.02 5.92 20.29
CA LEU A 88 -8.59 4.74 19.60
C LEU A 88 -9.10 3.69 20.61
N PHE A 89 -8.90 3.94 21.88
CA PHE A 89 -9.43 3.07 22.93
C PHE A 89 -10.97 3.14 22.93
N GLY A 90 -11.61 1.98 22.80
CA GLY A 90 -13.08 1.89 22.74
C GLY A 90 -13.69 2.12 21.36
N VAL A 91 -12.87 2.30 20.30
CA VAL A 91 -13.36 2.24 18.92
C VAL A 91 -13.76 0.79 18.62
N PRO A 92 -15.02 0.51 18.25
CA PRO A 92 -15.44 -0.82 17.87
C PRO A 92 -14.64 -1.31 16.65
N ASP A 93 -14.25 -2.59 16.63
CA ASP A 93 -13.51 -3.21 15.54
C ASP A 93 -12.34 -2.34 15.04
N ASN A 94 -11.58 -1.77 15.98
CA ASN A 94 -10.53 -0.79 15.71
C ASN A 94 -9.60 -1.25 14.55
N PRO A 95 -9.61 -0.58 13.38
CA PRO A 95 -8.88 -1.01 12.19
C PRO A 95 -7.42 -0.56 12.16
N MET A 96 -6.95 0.15 13.18
CA MET A 96 -5.63 0.77 13.21
C MET A 96 -4.53 -0.21 13.66
N TYR A 97 -4.28 -1.24 12.85
CA TYR A 97 -3.13 -2.12 13.03
C TYR A 97 -1.84 -1.38 12.69
N ALA A 98 -0.74 -1.69 13.38
CA ALA A 98 0.55 -1.07 13.12
C ALA A 98 1.68 -2.12 13.07
N LEU A 99 2.54 -1.97 12.06
CA LEU A 99 3.79 -2.72 11.94
C LEU A 99 4.94 -1.74 11.75
N MET A 100 5.69 -1.49 12.82
CA MET A 100 6.85 -0.60 12.77
C MET A 100 8.04 -1.35 12.19
N MET A 101 8.47 -0.92 10.99
CA MET A 101 9.59 -1.53 10.26
C MET A 101 10.22 -0.52 9.32
N ALA A 102 11.53 -0.36 9.40
CA ALA A 102 12.27 0.48 8.47
C ALA A 102 12.18 -0.08 7.03
N GLN A 103 11.90 0.79 6.06
CA GLN A 103 11.72 0.40 4.66
C GLN A 103 12.89 -0.41 4.08
N PRO A 104 14.18 -0.16 4.38
CA PRO A 104 15.27 -1.01 3.90
C PRO A 104 15.13 -2.47 4.34
N ARG A 105 14.69 -2.72 5.57
CA ARG A 105 14.42 -4.09 6.04
C ARG A 105 13.23 -4.71 5.30
N LEU A 106 12.15 -3.96 5.12
CA LEU A 106 10.98 -4.41 4.35
C LEU A 106 11.36 -4.83 2.92
N VAL A 107 12.16 -4.01 2.23
CA VAL A 107 12.62 -4.31 0.85
C VAL A 107 13.43 -5.61 0.82
N ARG A 108 14.37 -5.80 1.76
CA ARG A 108 15.17 -7.04 1.83
C ARG A 108 14.29 -8.28 2.04
N LEU A 109 13.33 -8.22 2.97
CA LEU A 109 12.43 -9.33 3.26
C LEU A 109 11.49 -9.66 2.08
N LEU A 110 11.02 -8.62 1.37
CA LEU A 110 10.21 -8.82 0.16
C LEU A 110 11.04 -9.37 -1.00
N ASP A 111 12.30 -8.92 -1.19
CA ASP A 111 13.20 -9.46 -2.21
C ASP A 111 13.56 -10.93 -1.92
N GLU A 112 13.80 -11.29 -0.67
CA GLU A 112 13.97 -12.68 -0.23
C GLU A 112 12.74 -13.51 -0.58
N ARG A 113 11.54 -13.00 -0.26
CA ARG A 113 10.28 -13.67 -0.59
C ARG A 113 10.08 -13.81 -2.10
N ALA A 114 10.35 -12.79 -2.87
CA ALA A 114 10.26 -12.81 -4.33
C ALA A 114 11.20 -13.88 -4.92
N ARG A 115 12.44 -13.96 -4.43
CA ARG A 115 13.42 -15.00 -4.84
C ARG A 115 12.95 -16.42 -4.50
N GLU A 116 12.40 -16.64 -3.30
CA GLU A 116 11.82 -17.94 -2.92
C GLU A 116 10.69 -18.37 -3.86
N LEU A 117 9.89 -17.40 -4.29
CA LEU A 117 8.81 -17.60 -5.25
C LEU A 117 9.31 -17.73 -6.70
N GLY A 118 10.63 -17.62 -6.95
CA GLY A 118 11.26 -17.78 -8.26
C GLY A 118 11.14 -16.55 -9.16
N VAL A 119 11.00 -15.35 -8.57
CA VAL A 119 11.06 -14.08 -9.31
C VAL A 119 12.50 -13.73 -9.65
N GLU A 120 12.73 -13.24 -10.87
CA GLU A 120 14.01 -12.68 -11.31
C GLU A 120 14.03 -11.17 -11.04
N THR A 121 14.87 -10.71 -10.09
CA THR A 121 15.16 -9.29 -9.88
C THR A 121 16.52 -8.95 -10.47
N ARG A 122 16.54 -8.03 -11.44
CA ARG A 122 17.75 -7.52 -12.10
C ARG A 122 18.16 -6.20 -11.45
N TRP A 123 19.09 -6.28 -10.52
CA TRP A 123 19.71 -5.12 -9.88
C TRP A 123 20.75 -4.48 -10.80
N GLY A 124 20.83 -3.13 -10.83
CA GLY A 124 21.69 -2.38 -11.74
C GLY A 124 21.15 -2.28 -13.18
N HIS A 125 19.85 -2.57 -13.38
CA HIS A 125 19.20 -2.52 -14.68
C HIS A 125 18.12 -1.44 -14.69
N GLU A 126 18.31 -0.40 -15.50
CA GLU A 126 17.40 0.75 -15.60
C GLU A 126 16.56 0.68 -16.87
N LEU A 127 15.23 0.83 -16.72
CA LEU A 127 14.33 1.05 -17.84
C LEU A 127 14.56 2.45 -18.42
N THR A 128 14.93 2.53 -19.70
CA THR A 128 15.27 3.79 -20.39
C THR A 128 14.31 4.15 -21.52
N GLY A 129 13.57 3.18 -22.07
CA GLY A 129 12.62 3.39 -23.16
C GLY A 129 11.46 2.41 -23.13
N VAL A 130 10.32 2.81 -23.70
CA VAL A 130 9.13 1.98 -23.89
C VAL A 130 8.54 2.24 -25.26
N GLN A 131 8.37 1.19 -26.05
CA GLN A 131 7.64 1.22 -27.32
C GLN A 131 6.35 0.41 -27.15
N THR A 132 5.22 1.10 -27.07
CA THR A 132 3.91 0.46 -26.90
C THR A 132 3.48 -0.25 -28.17
N ARG A 133 2.92 -1.47 -28.05
CA ARG A 133 2.34 -2.27 -29.12
C ARG A 133 0.89 -2.64 -28.78
N SER A 134 0.15 -3.15 -29.75
CA SER A 134 -1.24 -3.59 -29.55
C SER A 134 -1.38 -4.76 -28.58
N ASP A 135 -0.35 -5.60 -28.47
CA ASP A 135 -0.30 -6.85 -27.69
C ASP A 135 0.71 -6.81 -26.54
N GLY A 136 1.35 -5.65 -26.30
CA GLY A 136 2.35 -5.51 -25.24
C GLY A 136 3.22 -4.28 -25.37
N ALA A 137 4.49 -4.41 -25.00
CA ALA A 137 5.49 -3.36 -25.11
C ALA A 137 6.89 -3.94 -25.31
N ALA A 138 7.74 -3.21 -26.04
CA ALA A 138 9.18 -3.38 -26.03
C ALA A 138 9.79 -2.40 -25.02
N VAL A 139 10.57 -2.91 -24.09
CA VAL A 139 11.19 -2.16 -22.99
C VAL A 139 12.70 -2.12 -23.20
N ASP A 140 13.24 -0.92 -23.41
CA ASP A 140 14.69 -0.72 -23.52
C ASP A 140 15.30 -0.62 -22.12
N VAL A 141 16.36 -1.38 -21.89
CA VAL A 141 17.02 -1.51 -20.59
C VAL A 141 18.50 -1.22 -20.71
N SER A 142 19.04 -0.41 -19.81
CA SER A 142 20.47 -0.22 -19.60
C SER A 142 20.92 -1.04 -18.40
N GLY A 143 21.82 -1.99 -18.60
CA GLY A 143 22.39 -2.84 -17.57
C GLY A 143 23.91 -2.74 -17.50
N PRO A 144 24.55 -3.44 -16.54
CA PRO A 144 26.01 -3.43 -16.37
C PRO A 144 26.81 -3.86 -17.62
N ASP A 145 26.23 -4.79 -18.39
CA ASP A 145 26.87 -5.38 -19.60
C ASP A 145 26.44 -4.67 -20.90
N GLY A 146 25.72 -3.56 -20.81
CA GLY A 146 25.23 -2.80 -21.96
C GLY A 146 23.70 -2.72 -22.04
N THR A 147 23.23 -2.24 -23.19
CA THR A 147 21.79 -2.06 -23.44
C THR A 147 21.19 -3.30 -24.12
N TYR A 148 19.92 -3.58 -23.78
CA TYR A 148 19.14 -4.66 -24.40
C TYR A 148 17.65 -4.32 -24.37
N THR A 149 16.83 -5.05 -25.11
CA THR A 149 15.37 -4.87 -25.14
C THR A 149 14.68 -6.13 -24.61
N LEU A 150 13.62 -5.95 -23.82
CA LEU A 150 12.71 -7.00 -23.38
C LEU A 150 11.35 -6.81 -24.04
N GLU A 151 10.82 -7.87 -24.63
CA GLU A 151 9.43 -7.93 -25.06
C GLU A 151 8.55 -8.39 -23.91
N THR A 152 7.45 -7.66 -23.64
CA THR A 152 6.53 -8.00 -22.55
C THR A 152 5.08 -7.78 -22.94
N THR A 153 4.17 -8.60 -22.39
CA THR A 153 2.74 -8.38 -22.56
C THR A 153 2.26 -7.22 -21.66
N TYR A 154 2.77 -7.13 -20.44
CA TYR A 154 2.39 -6.08 -19.48
C TYR A 154 3.61 -5.42 -18.86
N LEU A 155 3.53 -4.11 -18.67
CA LEU A 155 4.52 -3.31 -17.95
C LEU A 155 3.89 -2.68 -16.71
N VAL A 156 4.53 -2.86 -15.55
CA VAL A 156 4.13 -2.21 -14.29
C VAL A 156 5.21 -1.19 -13.90
N GLY A 157 4.83 0.09 -13.83
CA GLY A 157 5.66 1.17 -13.28
C GLY A 157 5.50 1.23 -11.76
N ALA A 158 6.56 0.84 -11.05
CA ALA A 158 6.73 0.96 -9.60
C ALA A 158 8.00 1.77 -9.26
N ASP A 159 8.42 2.65 -10.17
CA ASP A 159 9.70 3.35 -10.24
C ASP A 159 9.70 4.72 -9.52
N GLY A 160 8.69 4.93 -8.66
CA GLY A 160 8.63 6.05 -7.72
C GLY A 160 8.13 7.37 -8.32
N GLY A 161 8.08 8.43 -7.52
CA GLY A 161 7.43 9.70 -7.86
C GLY A 161 7.98 10.40 -9.11
N ARG A 162 9.24 10.14 -9.47
CA ARG A 162 9.86 10.64 -10.72
C ARG A 162 9.70 9.68 -11.90
N SER A 163 8.79 8.73 -11.81
CA SER A 163 8.55 7.60 -12.72
C SER A 163 8.89 7.88 -14.19
N THR A 164 9.79 7.08 -14.75
CA THR A 164 10.12 7.05 -16.17
C THR A 164 9.00 6.37 -16.96
N VAL A 165 8.44 5.28 -16.41
CA VAL A 165 7.32 4.55 -17.04
C VAL A 165 6.12 5.47 -17.24
N ARG A 166 5.70 6.24 -16.21
CA ARG A 166 4.59 7.19 -16.31
C ARG A 166 4.80 8.19 -17.44
N LYS A 167 6.00 8.81 -17.51
CA LYS A 167 6.35 9.81 -18.53
C LYS A 167 6.35 9.23 -19.93
N LEU A 168 6.94 8.04 -20.11
CA LEU A 168 7.00 7.36 -21.41
C LEU A 168 5.62 6.85 -21.87
N ALA A 169 4.72 6.53 -20.92
CA ALA A 169 3.32 6.18 -21.21
C ALA A 169 2.44 7.40 -21.53
N GLY A 170 2.97 8.63 -21.48
CA GLY A 170 2.22 9.87 -21.72
C GLY A 170 1.11 10.09 -20.69
N ILE A 171 1.35 9.70 -19.43
CA ILE A 171 0.40 9.87 -18.33
C ILE A 171 0.78 11.13 -17.56
N ASP A 172 -0.16 12.08 -17.45
CA ASP A 172 0.03 13.34 -16.74
C ASP A 172 0.04 13.13 -15.22
N PHE A 173 0.67 14.08 -14.50
CA PHE A 173 0.81 14.04 -13.05
C PHE A 173 0.40 15.36 -12.40
N PRO A 174 -0.88 15.76 -12.52
CA PRO A 174 -1.38 16.98 -11.94
C PRO A 174 -1.34 16.97 -10.42
N GLY A 175 -1.31 18.14 -9.81
CA GLY A 175 -1.35 18.29 -8.36
C GLY A 175 -0.75 19.59 -7.87
N HIS A 176 -0.40 19.60 -6.59
CA HIS A 176 0.08 20.77 -5.84
C HIS A 176 1.48 20.51 -5.30
N THR A 177 2.28 21.55 -5.21
CA THR A 177 3.57 21.57 -4.49
C THR A 177 3.46 22.57 -3.35
N SER A 178 3.68 22.15 -2.11
CA SER A 178 3.61 23.04 -0.94
C SER A 178 4.87 23.91 -0.80
N ASN A 179 4.71 25.07 -0.15
CA ASN A 179 5.82 25.96 0.20
C ASN A 179 6.46 25.55 1.53
N THR A 180 6.77 24.27 1.70
CA THR A 180 7.37 23.73 2.91
C THR A 180 8.76 23.21 2.63
N ILE A 181 9.69 23.45 3.56
CA ILE A 181 11.02 22.83 3.56
C ILE A 181 11.12 21.93 4.78
N ALA A 182 11.22 20.63 4.56
CA ALA A 182 11.51 19.68 5.61
C ALA A 182 13.00 19.30 5.58
N ARG A 183 13.65 19.28 6.74
CA ARG A 183 15.01 18.80 6.93
C ARG A 183 15.00 17.65 7.90
N ILE A 184 15.59 16.53 7.53
CA ILE A 184 15.56 15.30 8.33
C ILE A 184 16.96 14.71 8.36
N ALA A 185 17.39 14.27 9.55
CA ALA A 185 18.61 13.50 9.72
C ALA A 185 18.46 12.46 10.83
N HIS A 186 19.23 11.38 10.73
CA HIS A 186 19.57 10.59 11.91
C HIS A 186 20.71 11.29 12.67
N VAL A 187 20.54 11.41 13.98
CA VAL A 187 21.47 12.09 14.88
C VAL A 187 21.59 11.33 16.20
N ARG A 188 22.64 11.60 16.94
CA ARG A 188 22.73 11.27 18.34
C ARG A 188 22.31 12.51 19.15
N VAL A 189 21.41 12.30 20.12
CA VAL A 189 21.02 13.30 21.10
C VAL A 189 21.61 12.95 22.46
N PRO A 190 21.92 13.91 23.33
CA PRO A 190 22.37 13.66 24.70
C PRO A 190 21.36 12.83 25.50
N ASP A 191 21.82 11.90 26.33
CA ASP A 191 20.95 11.02 27.12
C ASP A 191 20.02 11.79 28.06
N GLU A 192 20.48 12.92 28.62
CA GLU A 192 19.72 13.81 29.48
C GLU A 192 18.51 14.49 28.78
N MET A 193 18.53 14.54 27.46
CA MET A 193 17.41 15.08 26.67
C MET A 193 16.35 14.03 26.33
N ARG A 194 16.59 12.76 26.61
CA ARG A 194 15.58 11.70 26.35
C ARG A 194 14.43 11.83 27.32
N GLY A 195 13.26 12.12 26.77
CA GLY A 195 12.01 12.24 27.52
C GLY A 195 11.28 10.89 27.71
N PRO A 196 10.22 10.89 28.50
CA PRO A 196 9.38 9.71 28.67
C PRO A 196 8.67 9.33 27.35
N ASN A 197 8.32 8.06 27.22
CA ASN A 197 7.53 7.52 26.10
C ASN A 197 8.17 7.78 24.71
N GLY A 198 9.50 7.81 24.62
CA GLY A 198 10.23 8.04 23.36
C GLY A 198 10.20 9.48 22.86
N GLY A 199 9.80 10.44 23.69
CA GLY A 199 9.89 11.87 23.42
C GLY A 199 11.28 12.44 23.70
N ILE A 200 11.42 13.76 23.54
CA ILE A 200 12.64 14.51 23.84
C ILE A 200 12.31 15.70 24.76
N ASP A 201 13.14 15.97 25.74
CA ASP A 201 13.06 17.18 26.57
C ASP A 201 14.16 18.16 26.12
N VAL A 202 13.73 19.23 25.45
CA VAL A 202 14.64 20.23 24.88
C VAL A 202 14.84 21.37 25.89
N PRO A 203 16.08 21.62 26.38
CA PRO A 203 16.34 22.70 27.29
C PRO A 203 15.86 24.06 26.76
N GLY A 204 15.05 24.77 27.54
CA GLY A 204 14.45 26.04 27.14
C GLY A 204 13.13 25.95 26.33
N VAL A 205 12.75 24.76 25.86
CA VAL A 205 11.46 24.51 25.19
C VAL A 205 10.56 23.62 26.06
N GLY A 206 11.14 22.59 26.67
CA GLY A 206 10.42 21.58 27.46
C GLY A 206 10.19 20.27 26.71
N PRO A 207 9.32 19.39 27.25
CA PRO A 207 9.09 18.07 26.69
C PRO A 207 8.30 18.12 25.39
N LEU A 208 8.82 17.47 24.35
CA LEU A 208 8.19 17.27 23.05
C LEU A 208 7.94 15.76 22.87
N PRO A 209 6.71 15.34 22.56
CA PRO A 209 6.38 13.93 22.35
C PRO A 209 7.03 13.37 21.09
N PHE A 210 7.05 12.03 21.02
CA PHE A 210 7.42 11.29 19.82
C PHE A 210 6.55 11.71 18.62
N GLY A 211 7.18 11.89 17.46
CA GLY A 211 6.53 12.21 16.19
C GLY A 211 6.60 13.70 15.83
N HIS A 212 5.56 14.21 15.22
CA HIS A 212 5.48 15.57 14.68
C HIS A 212 4.95 16.54 15.71
N ASN A 213 5.74 17.56 16.07
CA ASN A 213 5.40 18.61 17.02
C ASN A 213 5.26 19.94 16.28
N ARG A 214 4.09 20.56 16.34
CA ARG A 214 3.87 21.92 15.81
C ARG A 214 4.28 22.94 16.86
N LEU A 215 5.12 23.87 16.46
CA LEU A 215 5.56 25.02 17.23
C LEU A 215 5.18 26.33 16.51
N ASP A 216 5.35 27.47 17.16
CA ASP A 216 4.96 28.76 16.58
C ASP A 216 5.75 29.11 15.31
N ASN A 217 7.02 28.73 15.26
CA ASN A 217 7.93 29.02 14.15
C ASN A 217 8.08 27.87 13.14
N GLY A 218 7.28 26.81 13.25
CA GLY A 218 7.40 25.65 12.34
C GLY A 218 7.07 24.33 13.00
N GLY A 219 7.58 23.24 12.42
CA GLY A 219 7.44 21.91 12.96
C GLY A 219 8.77 21.32 13.42
N PHE A 220 8.71 20.55 14.50
CA PHE A 220 9.83 19.75 14.97
C PHE A 220 9.43 18.27 14.99
N ILE A 221 10.31 17.41 14.46
CA ILE A 221 10.09 15.95 14.39
C ILE A 221 11.14 15.30 15.28
N TYR A 222 10.69 14.41 16.16
CA TYR A 222 11.56 13.56 16.94
C TYR A 222 11.02 12.13 16.97
N ALA A 223 11.87 11.16 16.64
CA ALA A 223 11.55 9.75 16.76
C ALA A 223 12.82 8.94 17.06
N GLU A 224 12.78 8.13 18.10
CA GLU A 224 13.88 7.22 18.43
C GLU A 224 13.41 5.77 18.21
N PHE A 225 13.76 5.18 17.06
CA PHE A 225 13.53 3.78 16.75
C PHE A 225 14.72 2.89 17.16
N GLU A 226 15.91 3.47 17.15
CA GLU A 226 17.16 2.84 17.55
C GLU A 226 17.92 3.79 18.47
N ARG A 227 18.39 3.27 19.60
CA ARG A 227 19.21 4.04 20.53
C ARG A 227 20.48 4.55 19.82
N GLU A 228 20.93 5.77 20.11
CA GLU A 228 22.05 6.45 19.47
C GLU A 228 21.84 6.85 18.00
N ARG A 229 20.62 6.64 17.46
CA ARG A 229 20.25 6.95 16.08
C ARG A 229 18.84 7.51 15.99
N SER A 230 18.59 8.57 16.75
CA SER A 230 17.31 9.29 16.75
C SER A 230 17.10 10.01 15.42
N MET A 231 15.88 9.99 14.90
CA MET A 231 15.48 10.83 13.78
C MET A 231 15.08 12.20 14.31
N VAL A 232 15.75 13.23 13.86
CA VAL A 232 15.41 14.63 14.11
C VAL A 232 15.07 15.30 12.78
N GLY A 233 14.02 16.11 12.79
CA GLY A 233 13.65 16.89 11.61
C GLY A 233 12.99 18.21 11.98
N THR A 234 12.95 19.11 11.00
CA THR A 234 12.27 20.40 11.05
C THR A 234 11.37 20.57 9.85
N ILE A 235 10.32 21.36 9.98
CA ILE A 235 9.45 21.79 8.89
C ILE A 235 9.31 23.31 8.99
N GLU A 236 9.76 24.03 7.98
CA GLU A 236 9.63 25.48 7.85
C GLU A 236 8.67 25.80 6.69
N PHE A 237 7.94 26.90 6.83
CA PHE A 237 6.93 27.36 5.86
C PHE A 237 7.47 28.60 5.13
N ASP A 238 8.58 28.42 4.44
CA ASP A 238 9.24 29.46 3.67
C ASP A 238 9.31 29.12 2.18
N GLU A 239 9.83 30.05 1.37
CA GLU A 239 10.08 29.78 -0.04
C GLU A 239 11.06 28.61 -0.18
N PRO A 240 10.72 27.61 -1.01
CA PRO A 240 11.59 26.48 -1.20
C PRO A 240 12.96 26.92 -1.73
N GLY A 241 13.99 26.63 -0.96
CA GLY A 241 15.36 26.78 -1.42
C GLY A 241 15.71 25.74 -2.50
N ASP A 242 16.91 25.87 -3.05
CA ASP A 242 17.43 24.93 -4.03
C ASP A 242 17.79 23.57 -3.37
N ASP A 243 17.36 22.47 -3.98
CA ASP A 243 17.69 21.09 -3.55
C ASP A 243 19.03 20.58 -4.10
N LEU A 244 19.76 21.41 -4.86
CA LEU A 244 20.93 20.96 -5.63
C LEU A 244 22.15 20.64 -4.76
N GLU A 245 22.30 21.30 -3.62
CA GLU A 245 23.41 21.05 -2.72
C GLU A 245 23.08 19.98 -1.66
N PRO A 246 24.01 19.08 -1.33
CA PRO A 246 23.80 18.12 -0.26
C PRO A 246 23.52 18.82 1.08
N MET A 247 22.53 18.33 1.82
CA MET A 247 22.21 18.85 3.15
C MET A 247 23.32 18.51 4.13
N THR A 248 23.68 19.48 5.01
CA THR A 248 24.63 19.30 6.10
C THR A 248 23.94 19.20 7.47
N LEU A 249 24.63 18.67 8.47
CA LEU A 249 24.11 18.64 9.84
C LEU A 249 24.00 20.06 10.43
N ASP A 250 24.89 20.99 10.06
CA ASP A 250 24.82 22.38 10.49
C ASP A 250 23.57 23.08 9.94
N GLU A 251 23.18 22.78 8.70
CA GLU A 251 21.90 23.26 8.17
C GLU A 251 20.71 22.79 9.01
N LEU A 252 20.71 21.53 9.48
CA LEU A 252 19.67 21.04 10.38
C LEU A 252 19.70 21.77 11.73
N ARG A 253 20.90 22.00 12.32
CA ARG A 253 21.07 22.75 13.56
C ARG A 253 20.52 24.18 13.44
N ASP A 254 20.86 24.87 12.37
CA ASP A 254 20.38 26.22 12.10
C ASP A 254 18.85 26.28 11.92
N SER A 255 18.28 25.31 11.21
CA SER A 255 16.83 25.17 11.07
C SER A 255 16.17 24.85 12.42
N ALA A 256 16.75 23.92 13.20
CA ALA A 256 16.27 23.60 14.55
C ALA A 256 16.28 24.82 15.47
N ARG A 257 17.36 25.66 15.42
CA ARG A 257 17.42 26.92 16.18
C ARG A 257 16.30 27.88 15.79
N ARG A 258 15.96 28.02 14.50
CA ARG A 258 14.85 28.88 14.06
C ARG A 258 13.50 28.36 14.54
N VAL A 259 13.29 27.05 14.46
CA VAL A 259 12.02 26.41 14.84
C VAL A 259 11.83 26.35 16.36
N LEU A 260 12.86 25.94 17.10
CA LEU A 260 12.83 25.77 18.57
C LEU A 260 13.08 27.06 19.35
N GLY A 261 13.76 28.05 18.74
CA GLY A 261 14.24 29.25 19.40
C GLY A 261 15.47 29.03 20.29
N VAL A 262 16.03 27.82 20.32
CA VAL A 262 17.19 27.41 21.09
C VAL A 262 18.11 26.52 20.28
N ASP A 263 19.39 26.42 20.71
CA ASP A 263 20.32 25.47 20.10
C ASP A 263 20.01 24.04 20.47
N LEU A 264 20.02 23.16 19.47
CA LEU A 264 19.84 21.72 19.66
C LEU A 264 21.21 21.02 19.57
N PRO A 265 21.74 20.46 20.66
CA PRO A 265 23.04 19.80 20.68
C PRO A 265 22.92 18.38 20.09
N VAL A 266 22.89 18.30 18.77
CA VAL A 266 22.86 17.01 18.04
C VAL A 266 24.25 16.74 17.42
N GLU A 267 24.62 15.45 17.41
CA GLU A 267 25.87 14.98 16.82
C GLU A 267 25.58 13.92 15.75
N PRO A 268 26.52 13.64 14.82
CA PRO A 268 26.39 12.52 13.92
C PRO A 268 26.19 11.20 14.69
N PRO A 269 25.38 10.26 14.17
CA PRO A 269 25.25 8.95 14.78
C PRO A 269 26.57 8.18 14.78
N LEU A 270 26.71 7.23 15.70
CA LEU A 270 27.85 6.32 15.68
C LEU A 270 27.70 5.30 14.55
N GLY A 271 28.84 4.95 13.94
CA GLY A 271 28.90 3.93 12.88
C GLY A 271 28.74 4.49 11.46
N PRO A 272 28.74 3.62 10.45
CA PRO A 272 28.63 4.02 9.05
C PRO A 272 27.23 4.51 8.71
N GLY A 273 27.14 5.43 7.68
CA GLY A 273 25.86 5.88 7.12
C GLY A 273 25.03 4.75 6.47
N PRO A 274 23.92 5.10 5.86
CA PRO A 274 23.41 6.46 5.64
C PRO A 274 22.80 7.09 6.92
N HIS A 275 22.94 8.41 7.06
CA HIS A 275 22.43 9.16 8.22
C HIS A 275 21.15 9.97 7.90
N ALA A 276 20.48 9.63 6.81
CA ALA A 276 19.24 10.28 6.36
C ALA A 276 19.30 11.81 6.23
N LEU A 277 20.49 12.40 6.01
CA LEU A 277 20.64 13.83 5.77
C LEU A 277 19.91 14.23 4.50
N ARG A 278 18.68 14.76 4.64
CA ARG A 278 17.82 15.13 3.50
C ARG A 278 17.11 16.44 3.73
N ARG A 279 17.18 17.31 2.73
CA ARG A 279 16.30 18.45 2.51
C ARG A 279 15.20 18.03 1.54
N ILE A 280 13.96 18.32 1.88
CA ILE A 280 12.79 18.09 1.01
C ILE A 280 12.16 19.48 0.81
N ALA A 281 12.49 20.11 -0.30
CA ALA A 281 11.96 21.41 -0.68
C ALA A 281 10.71 21.19 -1.54
N GLY A 282 9.58 21.75 -1.11
CA GLY A 282 8.33 21.64 -1.82
C GLY A 282 7.74 20.23 -1.82
N GLN A 283 6.99 19.88 -0.81
CA GLN A 283 6.31 18.58 -0.78
C GLN A 283 5.23 18.51 -1.85
N ASN A 284 5.35 17.50 -2.73
CA ASN A 284 4.39 17.26 -3.79
C ASN A 284 3.21 16.45 -3.29
N THR A 285 1.99 16.87 -3.68
CA THR A 285 0.76 16.09 -3.62
C THR A 285 0.20 16.03 -5.02
N ARG A 286 0.41 14.90 -5.70
CA ARG A 286 0.11 14.71 -7.11
C ARG A 286 -0.46 13.32 -7.35
N GLN A 287 -1.38 13.21 -8.29
CA GLN A 287 -1.94 11.93 -8.75
C GLN A 287 -1.88 11.85 -10.26
N ALA A 288 -1.49 10.71 -10.79
CA ALA A 288 -1.57 10.44 -12.22
C ALA A 288 -3.03 10.56 -12.69
N ASP A 289 -3.24 11.16 -13.86
CA ASP A 289 -4.59 11.34 -14.42
C ASP A 289 -5.26 10.00 -14.73
N ARG A 290 -4.47 8.94 -14.85
CA ARG A 290 -4.91 7.55 -15.00
C ARG A 290 -3.85 6.58 -14.49
N TYR A 291 -4.28 5.43 -13.96
CA TYR A 291 -3.38 4.37 -13.44
C TYR A 291 -3.08 3.29 -14.48
N ARG A 292 -3.69 3.41 -15.68
CA ARG A 292 -3.53 2.47 -16.79
C ARG A 292 -3.48 3.20 -18.13
N ALA A 293 -2.57 2.77 -19.01
CA ALA A 293 -2.52 3.14 -20.42
C ALA A 293 -2.28 1.88 -21.26
N GLY A 294 -3.35 1.30 -21.82
CA GLY A 294 -3.28 0.00 -22.51
C GLY A 294 -2.78 -1.11 -21.59
N ASN A 295 -1.59 -1.66 -21.89
CA ASN A 295 -0.96 -2.73 -21.12
C ASN A 295 0.08 -2.21 -20.10
N ILE A 296 0.12 -0.90 -19.85
CA ILE A 296 1.00 -0.27 -18.87
C ILE A 296 0.17 0.13 -17.65
N PHE A 297 0.64 -0.23 -16.45
CA PHE A 297 0.03 0.07 -15.16
C PHE A 297 0.98 0.84 -14.26
N LEU A 298 0.47 1.69 -13.39
CA LEU A 298 1.23 2.42 -12.37
C LEU A 298 0.79 1.98 -10.97
N VAL A 299 1.74 1.81 -10.06
CA VAL A 299 1.48 1.49 -8.64
C VAL A 299 2.31 2.36 -7.71
N GLY A 300 1.77 2.69 -6.55
CA GLY A 300 2.45 3.48 -5.53
C GLY A 300 2.86 4.85 -6.01
N ASP A 301 4.06 5.30 -5.62
CA ASP A 301 4.55 6.66 -5.92
C ASP A 301 4.64 6.98 -7.42
N SER A 302 4.65 5.98 -8.31
CA SER A 302 4.56 6.23 -9.75
C SER A 302 3.17 6.73 -10.17
N ALA A 303 2.13 6.35 -9.42
CA ALA A 303 0.74 6.75 -9.63
C ALA A 303 0.31 7.94 -8.75
N HIS A 304 0.85 8.08 -7.54
CA HIS A 304 0.47 9.13 -6.57
C HIS A 304 1.60 9.42 -5.60
N VAL A 305 1.81 10.69 -5.32
CA VAL A 305 2.73 11.17 -4.29
C VAL A 305 2.02 12.18 -3.39
N HIS A 306 2.36 12.22 -2.13
CA HIS A 306 1.82 13.16 -1.16
C HIS A 306 2.81 13.39 -0.01
N SER A 307 2.47 14.29 0.90
CA SER A 307 3.28 14.54 2.10
C SER A 307 3.53 13.25 2.89
N ALA A 308 4.73 13.10 3.41
CA ALA A 308 5.09 11.97 4.27
C ALA A 308 4.42 12.02 5.66
N MET A 309 3.70 13.11 5.98
CA MET A 309 3.02 13.29 7.27
C MET A 309 1.95 12.22 7.47
N GLY A 310 2.04 11.47 8.57
CA GLY A 310 1.16 10.33 8.85
C GLY A 310 1.53 9.02 8.14
N GLY A 311 2.52 9.03 7.24
CA GLY A 311 3.07 7.83 6.59
C GLY A 311 2.16 7.07 5.61
N PRO A 312 1.20 7.70 4.88
CA PRO A 312 0.20 6.93 4.12
C PRO A 312 0.73 6.34 2.81
N GLY A 313 1.85 6.86 2.23
CA GLY A 313 2.29 6.49 0.86
C GLY A 313 2.66 5.04 0.68
N LEU A 314 3.46 4.49 1.59
CA LEU A 314 3.81 3.07 1.55
C LEU A 314 2.55 2.19 1.68
N ASN A 315 1.63 2.55 2.58
CA ASN A 315 0.39 1.82 2.83
C ASN A 315 -0.52 1.79 1.59
N LEU A 316 -0.67 2.93 0.92
CA LEU A 316 -1.48 3.06 -0.29
C LEU A 316 -0.89 2.23 -1.44
N GLY A 317 0.42 2.35 -1.69
CA GLY A 317 1.09 1.65 -2.78
C GLY A 317 1.17 0.14 -2.60
N MET A 318 1.33 -0.35 -1.38
CA MET A 318 1.28 -1.80 -1.09
C MET A 318 -0.12 -2.37 -1.36
N GLN A 319 -1.18 -1.63 -1.03
CA GLN A 319 -2.55 -2.03 -1.36
C GLN A 319 -2.82 -2.00 -2.87
N ASP A 320 -2.24 -1.03 -3.62
CA ASP A 320 -2.29 -1.03 -5.09
C ASP A 320 -1.67 -2.31 -5.65
N ALA A 321 -0.50 -2.70 -5.10
CA ALA A 321 0.23 -3.89 -5.53
C ALA A 321 -0.59 -5.18 -5.34
N VAL A 322 -1.22 -5.33 -4.17
CA VAL A 322 -2.07 -6.50 -3.88
C VAL A 322 -3.32 -6.49 -4.77
N ASN A 323 -3.95 -5.33 -4.99
CA ASN A 323 -5.14 -5.21 -5.83
C ASN A 323 -4.85 -5.51 -7.31
N LEU A 324 -3.74 -4.99 -7.86
CA LEU A 324 -3.35 -5.23 -9.25
C LEU A 324 -2.83 -6.66 -9.46
N GLY A 325 -2.01 -7.16 -8.54
CA GLY A 325 -1.22 -8.37 -8.73
C GLY A 325 -2.05 -9.58 -9.10
N TRP A 326 -3.12 -9.89 -8.35
CA TRP A 326 -3.98 -11.03 -8.64
C TRP A 326 -4.79 -10.86 -9.94
N LYS A 327 -5.26 -9.64 -10.25
CA LYS A 327 -6.02 -9.33 -11.48
C LYS A 327 -5.14 -9.51 -12.72
N LEU A 328 -3.91 -9.04 -12.63
CA LEU A 328 -2.92 -9.19 -13.70
C LEU A 328 -2.53 -10.66 -13.87
N ALA A 329 -2.32 -11.38 -12.77
CA ALA A 329 -2.05 -12.82 -12.81
C ALA A 329 -3.20 -13.60 -13.43
N ALA A 330 -4.44 -13.30 -13.06
CA ALA A 330 -5.65 -13.90 -13.65
C ALA A 330 -5.69 -13.72 -15.17
N THR A 331 -5.32 -12.52 -15.63
CA THR A 331 -5.31 -12.18 -17.05
C THR A 331 -4.21 -12.92 -17.80
N VAL A 332 -2.99 -12.96 -17.27
CA VAL A 332 -1.87 -13.71 -17.85
C VAL A 332 -2.17 -15.21 -17.92
N ASN A 333 -2.83 -15.75 -16.90
CA ASN A 333 -3.23 -17.15 -16.84
C ASN A 333 -4.49 -17.47 -17.69
N GLY A 334 -5.11 -16.47 -18.34
CA GLY A 334 -6.18 -16.63 -19.31
C GLY A 334 -7.54 -17.05 -18.72
N TRP A 335 -7.79 -16.78 -17.44
CA TRP A 335 -9.09 -17.05 -16.80
C TRP A 335 -9.81 -15.78 -16.33
N ALA A 336 -9.20 -14.62 -16.47
CA ALA A 336 -9.82 -13.35 -16.11
C ALA A 336 -11.07 -13.08 -16.96
N PRO A 337 -12.19 -12.66 -16.35
CA PRO A 337 -13.32 -12.15 -17.12
C PRO A 337 -12.94 -10.83 -17.83
N ALA A 338 -13.66 -10.52 -18.90
CA ALA A 338 -13.50 -9.25 -19.59
C ALA A 338 -13.68 -8.07 -18.62
N GLY A 339 -12.83 -7.05 -18.73
CA GLY A 339 -12.89 -5.86 -17.89
C GLY A 339 -12.26 -6.01 -16.49
N LEU A 340 -11.76 -7.19 -16.10
CA LEU A 340 -11.17 -7.36 -14.76
C LEU A 340 -10.04 -6.36 -14.48
N LEU A 341 -9.14 -6.12 -15.45
CA LEU A 341 -8.04 -5.16 -15.30
C LEU A 341 -8.52 -3.70 -15.23
N ASP A 342 -9.72 -3.39 -15.76
CA ASP A 342 -10.30 -2.04 -15.67
C ASP A 342 -10.81 -1.73 -14.25
N THR A 343 -11.02 -2.77 -13.44
CA THR A 343 -11.38 -2.61 -12.03
C THR A 343 -10.21 -2.12 -11.18
N TYR A 344 -8.96 -2.26 -11.61
CA TYR A 344 -7.81 -1.71 -10.87
C TYR A 344 -7.87 -0.17 -10.78
N PRO A 345 -7.87 0.58 -11.89
CA PRO A 345 -7.98 2.04 -11.81
C PRO A 345 -9.30 2.50 -11.17
N SER A 346 -10.43 1.87 -11.43
CA SER A 346 -11.72 2.29 -10.84
C SER A 346 -11.79 2.08 -9.33
N GLU A 347 -11.15 1.05 -8.80
CA GLU A 347 -11.08 0.80 -7.36
C GLU A 347 -10.02 1.65 -6.65
N ARG A 348 -8.84 1.89 -7.29
CA ARG A 348 -7.70 2.51 -6.59
C ARG A 348 -7.59 4.01 -6.78
N TYR A 349 -8.14 4.57 -7.85
CA TYR A 349 -8.04 6.00 -8.13
C TYR A 349 -8.70 6.85 -7.03
N SER A 350 -9.94 6.54 -6.67
CA SER A 350 -10.69 7.25 -5.63
C SER A 350 -10.06 7.09 -4.23
N VAL A 351 -9.41 5.95 -3.97
CA VAL A 351 -8.67 5.74 -2.72
C VAL A 351 -7.45 6.65 -2.68
N GLY A 352 -6.74 6.83 -3.79
CA GLY A 352 -5.64 7.80 -3.93
C GLY A 352 -6.11 9.23 -3.63
N GLU A 353 -7.24 9.68 -4.21
CA GLU A 353 -7.83 10.99 -3.93
C GLU A 353 -8.14 11.18 -2.44
N ARG A 354 -8.68 10.14 -1.80
CA ARG A 354 -9.01 10.19 -0.37
C ARG A 354 -7.76 10.30 0.52
N VAL A 355 -6.70 9.58 0.18
CA VAL A 355 -5.41 9.68 0.88
C VAL A 355 -4.78 11.06 0.67
N MET A 356 -4.82 11.61 -0.53
CA MET A 356 -4.33 12.97 -0.79
C MET A 356 -5.13 14.02 0.00
N MET A 357 -6.45 13.89 0.09
CA MET A 357 -7.30 14.79 0.86
C MET A 357 -6.86 14.84 2.33
N HIS A 358 -6.75 13.69 3.01
CA HIS A 358 -6.37 13.70 4.43
C HIS A 358 -4.89 14.06 4.64
N SER A 359 -3.99 13.75 3.70
CA SER A 359 -2.58 14.16 3.74
C SER A 359 -2.43 15.68 3.62
N MET A 360 -3.15 16.31 2.68
CA MET A 360 -3.20 17.78 2.56
C MET A 360 -3.82 18.43 3.79
N SER A 361 -4.87 17.84 4.36
CA SER A 361 -5.51 18.33 5.59
C SER A 361 -4.54 18.32 6.77
N GLN A 362 -3.72 17.27 6.91
CA GLN A 362 -2.68 17.21 7.92
C GLN A 362 -1.63 18.32 7.73
N THR A 363 -1.18 18.53 6.50
CA THR A 363 -0.22 19.59 6.17
C THR A 363 -0.78 20.98 6.46
N ALA A 364 -2.04 21.23 6.09
CA ALA A 364 -2.71 22.51 6.35
C ALA A 364 -2.86 22.78 7.85
N LEU A 365 -3.29 21.79 8.63
CA LEU A 365 -3.40 21.89 10.09
C LEU A 365 -2.05 22.04 10.79
N PHE A 366 -0.95 21.71 10.14
CA PHE A 366 0.40 21.86 10.66
C PHE A 366 0.96 23.27 10.40
N GLY A 367 0.33 24.05 9.54
CA GLY A 367 0.74 25.39 9.14
C GLY A 367 0.81 26.40 10.28
N PRO A 368 1.54 27.51 10.07
CA PRO A 368 1.66 28.61 11.04
C PRO A 368 0.38 29.48 11.07
N GLY A 369 0.33 30.39 12.03
CA GLY A 369 -0.68 31.44 12.13
C GLY A 369 -1.78 31.18 13.16
N PRO A 370 -2.42 32.27 13.65
CA PRO A 370 -3.42 32.22 14.69
C PRO A 370 -4.72 31.52 14.25
N GLU A 371 -5.11 31.64 12.99
CA GLU A 371 -6.31 30.99 12.42
C GLU A 371 -6.14 29.46 12.44
N ILE A 372 -4.96 28.96 12.05
CA ILE A 372 -4.65 27.53 12.09
C ILE A 372 -4.58 27.05 13.54
N ALA A 373 -4.00 27.85 14.44
CA ALA A 373 -3.99 27.52 15.88
C ALA A 373 -5.41 27.39 16.46
N ALA A 374 -6.31 28.31 16.10
CA ALA A 374 -7.72 28.24 16.50
C ALA A 374 -8.43 27.02 15.90
N LEU A 375 -8.23 26.75 14.59
CA LEU A 375 -8.80 25.57 13.91
C LEU A 375 -8.30 24.26 14.54
N ARG A 376 -7.03 24.15 14.88
CA ARG A 376 -6.45 23.00 15.57
C ARG A 376 -7.08 22.78 16.94
N LYS A 377 -7.31 23.86 17.72
CA LYS A 377 -7.97 23.74 19.02
C LYS A 377 -9.37 23.14 18.86
N LEU A 378 -10.16 23.67 17.93
CA LEU A 378 -11.49 23.13 17.63
C LEU A 378 -11.39 21.67 17.14
N PHE A 379 -10.47 21.37 16.24
CA PHE A 379 -10.31 20.02 15.70
C PHE A 379 -9.88 19.02 16.80
N ASN A 380 -9.00 19.44 17.71
CA ASN A 380 -8.60 18.61 18.86
C ASN A 380 -9.77 18.31 19.81
N GLU A 381 -10.68 19.28 20.01
CA GLU A 381 -11.92 19.05 20.76
C GLU A 381 -12.84 18.03 20.06
N LEU A 382 -12.95 18.11 18.74
CA LEU A 382 -13.73 17.15 17.94
C LEU A 382 -13.13 15.74 17.98
N LEU A 383 -11.81 15.59 17.93
CA LEU A 383 -11.13 14.29 18.02
C LEU A 383 -11.40 13.54 19.34
N GLN A 384 -11.83 14.24 20.40
CA GLN A 384 -12.21 13.61 21.67
C GLN A 384 -13.65 13.02 21.64
N GLN A 385 -14.41 13.28 20.57
CA GLN A 385 -15.74 12.68 20.40
C GLN A 385 -15.59 11.25 19.85
N PRO A 386 -16.22 10.22 20.47
CA PRO A 386 -16.04 8.83 20.05
C PRO A 386 -16.35 8.59 18.56
N SER A 387 -17.42 9.16 18.03
CA SER A 387 -17.79 9.01 16.62
C SER A 387 -16.81 9.67 15.64
N VAL A 388 -16.15 10.75 16.05
CA VAL A 388 -15.10 11.40 15.26
C VAL A 388 -13.81 10.57 15.32
N ALA A 389 -13.45 10.06 16.48
CA ALA A 389 -12.29 9.18 16.64
C ALA A 389 -12.44 7.89 15.81
N GLU A 390 -13.63 7.28 15.83
CA GLU A 390 -13.98 6.12 14.99
C GLU A 390 -13.86 6.44 13.49
N HIS A 391 -14.48 7.56 13.04
CA HIS A 391 -14.35 8.00 11.65
C HIS A 391 -12.89 8.20 11.24
N MET A 392 -12.09 8.83 12.09
CA MET A 392 -10.67 9.05 11.84
C MET A 392 -9.86 7.75 11.83
N ALA A 393 -10.20 6.80 12.69
CA ALA A 393 -9.59 5.47 12.67
C ALA A 393 -9.80 4.78 11.31
N HIS A 394 -11.03 4.74 10.84
CA HIS A 394 -11.37 4.15 9.55
C HIS A 394 -10.71 4.87 8.37
N LEU A 395 -10.71 6.21 8.37
CA LEU A 395 -10.06 7.02 7.35
C LEU A 395 -8.55 6.75 7.28
N LEU A 396 -7.85 6.75 8.41
CA LEU A 396 -6.40 6.58 8.49
C LEU A 396 -5.96 5.14 8.22
N ALA A 397 -6.78 4.17 8.60
CA ALA A 397 -6.56 2.76 8.32
C ALA A 397 -6.85 2.39 6.85
N GLY A 398 -7.63 3.20 6.12
CA GLY A 398 -8.17 2.87 4.81
C GLY A 398 -9.28 1.81 4.84
N SER A 399 -9.93 1.63 5.99
CA SER A 399 -11.04 0.66 6.17
C SER A 399 -12.42 1.26 5.85
N ASP A 400 -12.49 2.57 5.61
CA ASP A 400 -13.66 3.25 5.07
C ASP A 400 -13.86 3.00 3.55
N VAL A 401 -12.88 2.37 2.90
CA VAL A 401 -12.95 1.96 1.49
C VAL A 401 -13.98 0.86 1.29
N ARG A 402 -14.86 1.07 0.31
CA ARG A 402 -15.82 0.08 -0.17
C ARG A 402 -15.81 0.07 -1.69
N TYR A 403 -15.46 -1.07 -2.29
CA TYR A 403 -15.49 -1.24 -3.74
C TYR A 403 -16.89 -1.60 -4.23
N ASP A 404 -17.24 -1.15 -5.44
CA ASP A 404 -18.44 -1.63 -6.11
C ASP A 404 -18.21 -3.06 -6.63
N VAL A 405 -18.76 -4.00 -5.91
CA VAL A 405 -18.72 -5.44 -6.28
C VAL A 405 -20.07 -5.95 -6.83
N GLY A 406 -21.08 -5.07 -6.96
CA GLY A 406 -22.41 -5.41 -7.44
C GLY A 406 -23.28 -6.10 -6.39
N SER A 407 -23.04 -5.84 -5.11
CA SER A 407 -23.81 -6.37 -3.98
C SER A 407 -24.02 -5.28 -2.92
N ASP A 408 -25.24 -5.20 -2.37
CA ASP A 408 -25.60 -4.25 -1.32
C ASP A 408 -25.34 -4.79 0.10
N HIS A 409 -24.95 -6.06 0.23
CA HIS A 409 -24.68 -6.66 1.54
C HIS A 409 -23.63 -5.83 2.30
N PRO A 410 -23.78 -5.58 3.63
CA PRO A 410 -22.89 -4.69 4.41
C PRO A 410 -21.40 -5.05 4.33
N LEU A 411 -21.05 -6.33 4.24
CA LEU A 411 -19.68 -6.81 4.09
C LEU A 411 -19.14 -6.69 2.66
N ALA A 412 -20.01 -6.66 1.65
CA ALA A 412 -19.58 -6.64 0.25
C ALA A 412 -18.83 -5.37 -0.11
N GLY A 413 -17.71 -5.52 -0.83
CA GLY A 413 -16.82 -4.44 -1.22
C GLY A 413 -15.87 -3.96 -0.11
N ARG A 414 -15.92 -4.53 1.10
CA ARG A 414 -15.02 -4.23 2.21
C ARG A 414 -13.95 -5.31 2.38
N LEU A 415 -12.85 -4.97 3.04
CA LEU A 415 -11.88 -5.98 3.46
C LEU A 415 -12.57 -6.92 4.45
N VAL A 416 -12.35 -8.22 4.29
CA VAL A 416 -12.94 -9.25 5.15
C VAL A 416 -12.61 -8.98 6.63
N PRO A 417 -13.56 -9.12 7.57
CA PRO A 417 -13.27 -9.04 9.01
C PRO A 417 -12.21 -10.06 9.45
N ASP A 418 -11.58 -9.84 10.59
CA ASP A 418 -10.68 -10.83 11.19
C ASP A 418 -11.53 -11.89 11.89
N VAL A 419 -11.72 -13.01 11.22
CA VAL A 419 -12.62 -14.09 11.64
C VAL A 419 -11.81 -15.32 11.96
N THR A 420 -12.16 -15.95 13.08
CA THR A 420 -11.64 -17.25 13.46
C THR A 420 -12.78 -18.27 13.44
N LEU A 421 -12.55 -19.40 12.78
CA LEU A 421 -13.50 -20.51 12.77
C LEU A 421 -13.43 -21.29 14.10
N ASP A 422 -14.49 -22.04 14.43
CA ASP A 422 -14.58 -22.85 15.65
C ASP A 422 -13.46 -23.91 15.75
N ASP A 423 -12.86 -24.30 14.62
CA ASP A 423 -11.70 -25.20 14.58
C ASP A 423 -10.35 -24.49 14.76
N GLY A 424 -10.35 -23.19 15.00
CA GLY A 424 -9.18 -22.36 15.27
C GLY A 424 -8.49 -21.79 14.04
N ARG A 425 -8.92 -22.11 12.80
CA ARG A 425 -8.36 -21.51 11.57
C ARG A 425 -8.83 -20.08 11.42
N ARG A 426 -7.92 -19.16 11.12
CA ARG A 426 -8.23 -17.78 10.80
C ARG A 426 -8.46 -17.61 9.28
N VAL A 427 -9.41 -16.76 8.89
CA VAL A 427 -9.67 -16.45 7.48
C VAL A 427 -8.43 -15.85 6.80
N ALA A 428 -7.62 -15.06 7.53
CA ALA A 428 -6.36 -14.54 7.01
C ALA A 428 -5.41 -15.64 6.53
N GLU A 429 -5.31 -16.76 7.25
CA GLU A 429 -4.44 -17.91 6.91
C GLU A 429 -4.88 -18.60 5.61
N MET A 430 -6.18 -18.67 5.35
CA MET A 430 -6.73 -19.26 4.13
C MET A 430 -6.32 -18.50 2.88
N LEU A 431 -5.97 -17.22 3.02
CA LEU A 431 -5.55 -16.34 1.93
C LEU A 431 -4.02 -16.30 1.70
N HIS A 432 -3.21 -17.05 2.48
CA HIS A 432 -1.75 -17.10 2.35
C HIS A 432 -1.27 -17.51 0.94
N GLY A 433 -2.05 -18.35 0.25
CA GLY A 433 -1.76 -18.80 -1.10
C GLY A 433 -2.10 -17.78 -2.20
N GLY A 434 -2.65 -16.61 -1.85
CA GLY A 434 -3.09 -15.59 -2.83
C GLY A 434 -4.24 -16.06 -3.71
N ARG A 435 -5.01 -17.07 -3.30
CA ARG A 435 -6.17 -17.58 -4.01
C ARG A 435 -7.47 -17.03 -3.42
N PRO A 436 -8.54 -16.86 -4.22
CA PRO A 436 -9.85 -16.50 -3.68
C PRO A 436 -10.40 -17.63 -2.82
N VAL A 437 -11.14 -17.26 -1.78
CA VAL A 437 -11.77 -18.21 -0.84
C VAL A 437 -13.28 -18.03 -0.87
N LEU A 438 -14.00 -19.15 -0.99
CA LEU A 438 -15.42 -19.21 -0.66
C LEU A 438 -15.55 -19.86 0.71
N LEU A 439 -15.88 -19.05 1.71
CA LEU A 439 -16.19 -19.49 3.05
C LEU A 439 -17.65 -19.96 3.09
N ASP A 440 -17.87 -21.24 3.38
CA ASP A 440 -19.18 -21.86 3.52
C ASP A 440 -19.49 -22.12 4.99
N LEU A 441 -20.41 -21.34 5.52
CA LEU A 441 -20.95 -21.46 6.88
C LEU A 441 -22.36 -22.07 6.90
N SER A 442 -22.86 -22.54 5.72
CA SER A 442 -24.21 -23.08 5.52
C SER A 442 -24.33 -24.61 5.68
N GLY A 443 -23.23 -25.27 6.10
CA GLY A 443 -23.19 -26.73 6.18
C GLY A 443 -23.02 -27.43 4.83
N GLY A 444 -22.42 -26.77 3.84
CA GLY A 444 -22.07 -27.36 2.55
C GLY A 444 -22.85 -26.81 1.36
N HIS A 445 -23.98 -26.13 1.59
CA HIS A 445 -24.87 -25.69 0.50
C HIS A 445 -24.21 -24.63 -0.42
N VAL A 446 -23.53 -23.65 0.16
CA VAL A 446 -22.83 -22.59 -0.59
C VAL A 446 -21.67 -23.17 -1.39
N GLY A 447 -20.88 -24.09 -0.81
CA GLY A 447 -19.78 -24.77 -1.48
C GLY A 447 -20.25 -25.65 -2.65
N ASP A 448 -21.36 -26.36 -2.47
CA ASP A 448 -21.95 -27.20 -3.51
C ASP A 448 -22.37 -26.40 -4.75
N ALA A 449 -22.98 -25.24 -4.55
CA ALA A 449 -23.37 -24.32 -5.63
C ALA A 449 -22.17 -23.79 -6.43
N ALA A 450 -21.02 -23.64 -5.79
CA ALA A 450 -19.82 -23.08 -6.42
C ALA A 450 -18.84 -24.12 -6.98
N ARG A 451 -19.13 -25.42 -6.96
CA ARG A 451 -18.22 -26.51 -7.41
C ARG A 451 -17.63 -26.30 -8.80
N GLY A 452 -18.33 -25.60 -9.68
CA GLY A 452 -17.87 -25.28 -11.02
C GLY A 452 -16.62 -24.40 -11.08
N TRP A 453 -16.22 -23.78 -9.98
CA TRP A 453 -15.05 -22.87 -9.85
C TRP A 453 -13.93 -23.43 -8.94
N ALA A 454 -14.04 -24.67 -8.46
CA ALA A 454 -13.06 -25.28 -7.54
C ALA A 454 -11.62 -25.35 -8.10
N ASP A 455 -11.43 -25.19 -9.40
CA ASP A 455 -10.11 -25.06 -10.02
C ASP A 455 -9.42 -23.73 -9.73
N ARG A 456 -10.14 -22.70 -9.29
CA ARG A 456 -9.65 -21.33 -9.06
C ARG A 456 -9.98 -20.77 -7.69
N VAL A 457 -11.09 -21.20 -7.09
CA VAL A 457 -11.61 -20.73 -5.81
C VAL A 457 -11.49 -21.86 -4.81
N ASP A 458 -10.86 -21.59 -3.68
CA ASP A 458 -10.73 -22.54 -2.58
C ASP A 458 -12.03 -22.54 -1.76
N MET A 459 -12.65 -23.73 -1.65
CA MET A 459 -13.89 -23.93 -0.89
C MET A 459 -13.53 -24.32 0.53
N VAL A 460 -13.90 -23.51 1.51
CA VAL A 460 -13.61 -23.75 2.92
C VAL A 460 -14.92 -23.80 3.70
N ALA A 461 -15.25 -24.97 4.21
CA ALA A 461 -16.38 -25.14 5.12
C ALA A 461 -15.92 -24.92 6.57
N GLY A 462 -16.79 -24.35 7.40
CA GLY A 462 -16.56 -24.10 8.81
C GLY A 462 -17.80 -23.63 9.54
N ALA A 463 -17.62 -23.24 10.79
CA ALA A 463 -18.59 -22.54 11.61
C ALA A 463 -17.87 -21.46 12.41
N THR A 464 -18.57 -20.39 12.76
CA THR A 464 -18.06 -19.31 13.61
C THR A 464 -19.23 -18.55 14.22
N ALA A 465 -19.05 -18.06 15.45
CA ALA A 465 -19.97 -17.13 16.10
C ALA A 465 -19.65 -15.65 15.77
N ASP A 466 -18.53 -15.37 15.11
CA ASP A 466 -18.07 -14.01 14.83
C ASP A 466 -18.85 -13.32 13.71
N LEU A 467 -19.62 -14.08 12.92
CA LEU A 467 -20.37 -13.58 11.76
C LEU A 467 -21.78 -14.17 11.69
N GLU A 468 -22.73 -13.32 11.34
CA GLU A 468 -24.13 -13.70 11.09
C GLU A 468 -24.40 -13.90 9.57
N VAL A 469 -23.50 -14.63 8.86
CA VAL A 469 -23.67 -14.93 7.44
C VAL A 469 -23.60 -16.43 7.19
N CYS A 470 -24.30 -16.92 6.17
CA CYS A 470 -24.23 -18.33 5.75
C CYS A 470 -23.07 -18.61 4.77
N GLY A 471 -22.51 -17.58 4.15
CA GLY A 471 -21.37 -17.72 3.26
C GLY A 471 -20.81 -16.40 2.77
N MET A 472 -19.56 -16.45 2.32
CA MET A 472 -18.81 -15.26 1.89
C MET A 472 -17.78 -15.63 0.83
N LEU A 473 -17.80 -14.92 -0.32
CA LEU A 473 -16.81 -15.03 -1.38
C LEU A 473 -15.77 -13.93 -1.22
N ILE A 474 -14.52 -14.32 -0.98
CA ILE A 474 -13.41 -13.41 -0.68
C ILE A 474 -12.44 -13.43 -1.87
N ARG A 475 -12.11 -12.25 -2.40
CA ARG A 475 -11.13 -12.06 -3.47
C ARG A 475 -9.70 -12.32 -2.94
N PRO A 476 -8.74 -12.58 -3.83
CA PRO A 476 -7.34 -12.75 -3.43
C PRO A 476 -6.77 -11.57 -2.62
N ASP A 477 -7.22 -10.34 -2.88
CA ASP A 477 -6.80 -9.12 -2.16
C ASP A 477 -7.52 -8.93 -0.81
N GLY A 478 -8.32 -9.90 -0.38
CA GLY A 478 -9.02 -9.90 0.90
C GLY A 478 -10.38 -9.17 0.88
N TYR A 479 -10.79 -8.59 -0.24
CA TYR A 479 -12.08 -7.91 -0.32
C TYR A 479 -13.22 -8.88 -0.57
N VAL A 480 -14.34 -8.69 0.13
CA VAL A 480 -15.55 -9.52 0.00
C VAL A 480 -16.26 -9.19 -1.31
N ALA A 481 -16.35 -10.16 -2.20
CA ALA A 481 -17.05 -10.04 -3.48
C ALA A 481 -18.56 -10.33 -3.36
N TRP A 482 -18.95 -11.20 -2.43
CA TRP A 482 -20.32 -11.57 -2.14
C TRP A 482 -20.43 -12.09 -0.70
N ALA A 483 -21.56 -11.83 -0.05
CA ALA A 483 -21.94 -12.45 1.21
C ALA A 483 -23.49 -12.58 1.27
N ALA A 484 -23.98 -13.51 2.08
CA ALA A 484 -25.39 -13.68 2.34
C ALA A 484 -25.65 -14.21 3.76
N ASP A 485 -26.74 -13.72 4.39
CA ASP A 485 -27.16 -14.12 5.74
C ASP A 485 -27.93 -15.45 5.71
N SER A 486 -28.60 -15.76 4.59
CA SER A 486 -29.28 -17.02 4.30
C SER A 486 -28.87 -17.52 2.92
N PHE A 487 -29.17 -18.78 2.59
CA PHE A 487 -28.86 -19.34 1.27
C PHE A 487 -30.12 -19.97 0.64
N GLU A 488 -30.78 -19.19 -0.20
CA GLU A 488 -31.92 -19.55 -0.98
C GLU A 488 -31.61 -19.48 -2.48
N ALA A 489 -32.58 -19.82 -3.36
CA ALA A 489 -32.38 -19.86 -4.82
C ALA A 489 -31.89 -18.51 -5.39
N ASP A 490 -32.35 -17.38 -4.86
CA ASP A 490 -31.92 -16.05 -5.28
C ASP A 490 -30.46 -15.79 -4.87
N ASP A 491 -30.02 -16.27 -3.70
CA ASP A 491 -28.65 -16.11 -3.20
C ASP A 491 -27.67 -16.97 -3.98
N GLU A 492 -28.07 -18.17 -4.39
CA GLU A 492 -27.33 -19.03 -5.33
C GLU A 492 -27.07 -18.29 -6.64
N ASN A 493 -28.11 -17.67 -7.20
CA ASN A 493 -27.98 -16.90 -8.44
C ASN A 493 -27.02 -15.70 -8.29
N ARG A 494 -27.12 -14.95 -7.18
CA ARG A 494 -26.21 -13.84 -6.85
C ARG A 494 -24.77 -14.32 -6.68
N LEU A 495 -24.56 -15.47 -6.03
CA LEU A 495 -23.24 -16.09 -5.90
C LEU A 495 -22.65 -16.44 -7.27
N HIS A 496 -23.44 -17.04 -8.16
CA HIS A 496 -22.99 -17.36 -9.53
C HIS A 496 -22.62 -16.10 -10.31
N VAL A 497 -23.41 -15.04 -10.22
CA VAL A 497 -23.09 -13.73 -10.84
C VAL A 497 -21.76 -13.18 -10.30
N ALA A 498 -21.54 -13.23 -8.99
CA ALA A 498 -20.29 -12.77 -8.38
C ALA A 498 -19.08 -13.64 -8.82
N LEU A 499 -19.25 -14.97 -8.86
CA LEU A 499 -18.22 -15.90 -9.33
C LEU A 499 -17.85 -15.63 -10.80
N GLN A 500 -18.85 -15.41 -11.67
CA GLN A 500 -18.60 -15.08 -13.07
C GLN A 500 -17.96 -13.71 -13.24
N ARG A 501 -18.43 -12.69 -12.50
CA ARG A 501 -17.87 -11.32 -12.54
C ARG A 501 -16.40 -11.27 -12.19
N TRP A 502 -15.97 -12.03 -11.18
CA TRP A 502 -14.61 -11.92 -10.64
C TRP A 502 -13.68 -13.04 -11.10
N PHE A 503 -14.20 -14.21 -11.39
CA PHE A 503 -13.40 -15.41 -11.70
C PHE A 503 -13.78 -16.06 -13.04
N GLY A 504 -14.63 -15.42 -13.85
CA GLY A 504 -15.04 -15.90 -15.16
C GLY A 504 -15.97 -17.12 -15.11
N VAL A 505 -16.32 -17.66 -16.27
CA VAL A 505 -17.28 -18.77 -16.42
C VAL A 505 -16.81 -20.06 -15.74
N SER A 506 -17.73 -20.91 -15.33
CA SER A 506 -17.45 -22.19 -14.68
C SER A 506 -16.64 -23.16 -15.56
N ARG A 507 -16.05 -24.18 -14.95
CA ARG A 507 -15.31 -25.23 -15.69
C ARG A 507 -16.17 -25.93 -16.73
N ALA A 508 -17.45 -26.16 -16.43
CA ALA A 508 -18.40 -26.84 -17.33
C ALA A 508 -18.68 -25.98 -18.58
N GLU A 509 -18.93 -24.68 -18.40
CA GLU A 509 -19.18 -23.73 -19.48
C GLU A 509 -17.94 -23.55 -20.39
N ARG A 510 -16.72 -23.48 -19.81
CA ARG A 510 -15.47 -23.48 -20.59
C ARG A 510 -15.26 -24.75 -21.41
N GLY A 511 -15.67 -25.90 -20.85
CA GLY A 511 -15.60 -27.18 -21.54
C GLY A 511 -16.58 -27.27 -22.71
N ALA A 512 -17.77 -26.68 -22.57
CA ALA A 512 -18.75 -26.58 -23.64
C ALA A 512 -18.30 -25.67 -24.78
N ALA A 513 -17.81 -24.46 -24.44
CA ALA A 513 -17.29 -23.47 -25.40
C ALA A 513 -16.11 -24.01 -26.25
N ARG A 514 -15.25 -24.87 -25.67
CA ARG A 514 -14.15 -25.53 -26.42
C ARG A 514 -14.64 -26.62 -27.37
N ARG A 515 -15.77 -27.27 -27.10
CA ARG A 515 -16.35 -28.31 -27.96
C ARG A 515 -17.11 -27.74 -29.16
N ASP A 516 -17.71 -26.56 -29.00
CA ASP A 516 -18.50 -25.90 -30.07
C ASP A 516 -17.64 -25.09 -31.07
N GLY A 517 -16.32 -25.32 -31.11
CA GLY A 517 -15.43 -24.84 -32.16
C GLY A 517 -14.89 -23.44 -31.97
N GLY A 518 -14.02 -23.25 -31.00
CA GLY A 518 -12.97 -22.23 -31.07
C GLY A 518 -13.38 -20.77 -30.89
N LEU A 519 -14.42 -20.48 -30.14
CA LEU A 519 -14.73 -19.11 -29.70
C LEU A 519 -13.86 -18.73 -28.49
N SER A 520 -13.21 -17.55 -28.56
CA SER A 520 -12.48 -17.02 -27.41
C SER A 520 -13.44 -16.68 -26.26
N SER A 521 -12.94 -16.64 -25.02
CA SER A 521 -13.72 -16.29 -23.83
C SER A 521 -14.48 -14.95 -23.93
N ALA A 522 -14.03 -14.02 -24.77
CA ALA A 522 -14.72 -12.77 -25.09
C ALA A 522 -15.99 -12.97 -25.92
N GLN A 523 -16.02 -13.95 -26.80
CA GLN A 523 -17.17 -14.22 -27.68
C GLN A 523 -18.30 -15.01 -27.02
N VAL A 524 -18.01 -15.71 -25.91
CA VAL A 524 -19.03 -16.41 -25.10
C VAL A 524 -19.81 -15.41 -24.24
N ALA A 525 -19.17 -14.34 -23.75
CA ALA A 525 -19.83 -13.30 -22.97
C ALA A 525 -20.84 -12.46 -23.77
N GLU A 526 -20.63 -12.27 -25.09
CA GLU A 526 -21.57 -11.56 -25.97
C GLU A 526 -22.83 -12.35 -26.32
N ARG A 527 -22.87 -13.67 -26.11
CA ARG A 527 -24.05 -14.51 -26.41
C ARG A 527 -24.97 -14.72 -25.22
N THR A 528 -24.54 -14.39 -24.00
CA THR A 528 -25.31 -14.55 -22.75
C THR A 528 -25.77 -13.21 -22.15
N ALA A 529 -25.48 -12.07 -22.79
CA ALA A 529 -26.08 -10.76 -22.54
C ALA A 529 -27.24 -10.53 -23.54
#